data_b926e618643ddc81333089e0329895b9
#
_entry.id   b926e618643ddc81333089e0329895b9
#
_cell.length_a   1.000
_cell.length_b   1.000
_cell.length_c   1.000
_cell.angle_alpha   90.00
_cell.angle_beta   90.00
_cell.angle_gamma   90.00
#
_symmetry.space_group_name_H-M   'P 1'
#
loop_
_entity.id
_entity.type
_entity.pdbx_description
1 polymer ?
#
loop_
_entity_poly.entity_id
_entity_poly.type
_entity_poly.pdbx_seq_one_letter_code
_entity_poly.pdbx_strand_id
1 'polypeptide(L)'
;MRRRAFLQTIASASFLQARLRALQRGSAPPPNVVIIYADDMGYGDLHVYGSDLSTPNIDKLAGEGMRFTNWTSANPVCSPSRASLLTGRYPTRVGVPRVLNPQDKDGLNRDEQTLADLLKARGHQTQCIGKWHLGVTPECLPTKRGFDHYLGIPYSNDMTPSVLMRDDKVIEQPVKLETLTQRYTEEAVQFLRKSRGSPFFLYFPHTFPHIPLAASARFRGKSPHGIYGDVLAELDWSVGEVMGALRETGAAENTLVLFSSDNGPWYQGSPGKLRGRKGETWEGGVREPFIAWMPGRIPKGRVSSALGSMLDVTPTVAKLCGAAGPVKPVDGLDVWGLFTGAVDHIDRDPLLYFDDVHLQCARWGRWKLHVSRYNRRGYSPAPKEGLKNLLLPAPELYDLDTDADESYDVAELHPEIVHQIMGKIEVAMKTFPADILNDWEVTKRVKVSPTPAGALPHSID
;
A
#
# COMPACT_ATOMS: atom_id res chain seq x y z
N MET A 1 35.49 -57.80 -26.42
CA MET A 1 34.23 -57.40 -25.70
C MET A 1 34.39 -56.49 -24.47
N ARG A 2 35.56 -56.41 -23.82
CA ARG A 2 35.71 -55.65 -22.56
C ARG A 2 35.80 -54.09 -22.70
N ARG A 3 36.18 -53.50 -23.86
CA ARG A 3 36.32 -52.06 -24.04
C ARG A 3 34.98 -51.32 -24.23
N ARG A 4 33.95 -51.95 -24.80
CA ARG A 4 32.62 -51.32 -24.98
C ARG A 4 31.84 -51.20 -23.68
N ALA A 5 31.95 -52.17 -22.78
CA ALA A 5 31.30 -52.15 -21.46
C ALA A 5 31.87 -51.04 -20.55
N PHE A 6 33.19 -50.82 -20.60
CA PHE A 6 33.84 -49.78 -19.79
C PHE A 6 33.46 -48.34 -20.21
N LEU A 7 33.29 -48.09 -21.51
CA LEU A 7 32.85 -46.78 -22.02
C LEU A 7 31.39 -46.47 -21.71
N GLN A 8 30.53 -47.50 -21.67
CA GLN A 8 29.12 -47.33 -21.27
C GLN A 8 28.96 -47.02 -19.79
N THR A 9 29.81 -47.57 -18.92
CA THR A 9 29.78 -47.32 -17.46
C THR A 9 30.24 -45.90 -17.14
N ILE A 10 31.23 -45.32 -17.87
CA ILE A 10 31.69 -43.94 -17.67
C ILE A 10 30.66 -42.93 -18.17
N ALA A 11 29.99 -43.20 -19.30
CA ALA A 11 28.92 -42.34 -19.80
C ALA A 11 27.71 -42.27 -18.84
N SER A 12 27.34 -43.42 -18.25
CA SER A 12 26.24 -43.49 -17.27
C SER A 12 26.58 -42.75 -15.96
N ALA A 13 27.83 -42.88 -15.49
CA ALA A 13 28.27 -42.16 -14.29
C ALA A 13 28.32 -40.64 -14.50
N SER A 14 28.74 -40.19 -15.69
CA SER A 14 28.77 -38.77 -16.05
C SER A 14 27.36 -38.17 -16.19
N PHE A 15 26.41 -38.94 -16.75
CA PHE A 15 25.00 -38.54 -16.83
C PHE A 15 24.32 -38.49 -15.45
N LEU A 16 24.65 -39.44 -14.56
CA LEU A 16 24.14 -39.44 -13.19
C LEU A 16 24.72 -38.29 -12.37
N GLN A 17 26.01 -37.98 -12.54
CA GLN A 17 26.62 -36.78 -11.91
C GLN A 17 26.09 -35.49 -12.49
N ALA A 18 25.80 -35.39 -13.77
CA ALA A 18 25.17 -34.24 -14.39
C ALA A 18 23.72 -34.03 -13.90
N ARG A 19 22.96 -35.12 -13.75
CA ARG A 19 21.63 -35.11 -13.12
C ARG A 19 21.67 -34.75 -11.64
N LEU A 20 22.61 -35.29 -10.88
CA LEU A 20 22.83 -34.94 -9.47
C LEU A 20 23.28 -33.48 -9.32
N ARG A 21 24.12 -32.97 -10.20
CA ARG A 21 24.47 -31.54 -10.25
C ARG A 21 23.33 -30.67 -10.72
N ALA A 22 22.43 -31.14 -11.57
CA ALA A 22 21.20 -30.44 -11.96
C ALA A 22 20.16 -30.43 -10.83
N LEU A 23 20.08 -31.49 -10.03
CA LEU A 23 19.26 -31.57 -8.82
C LEU A 23 19.88 -30.81 -7.63
N GLN A 24 21.21 -30.66 -7.61
CA GLN A 24 21.96 -29.85 -6.65
C GLN A 24 22.11 -28.35 -7.07
N ARG A 25 21.66 -28.00 -8.27
CA ARG A 25 21.35 -26.57 -8.54
C ARG A 25 20.15 -26.23 -7.68
N GLY A 26 20.45 -25.97 -6.40
CA GLY A 26 19.50 -25.42 -5.47
C GLY A 26 18.71 -24.30 -6.18
N SER A 27 17.41 -24.34 -6.06
CA SER A 27 16.57 -23.22 -6.55
C SER A 27 17.26 -21.92 -6.14
N ALA A 28 17.40 -21.00 -7.09
CA ALA A 28 17.98 -19.70 -6.78
C ALA A 28 17.34 -19.18 -5.48
N PRO A 29 18.12 -18.53 -4.60
CA PRO A 29 17.56 -18.05 -3.34
C PRO A 29 16.34 -17.15 -3.64
N PRO A 30 15.29 -17.24 -2.82
CA PRO A 30 14.12 -16.41 -3.03
C PRO A 30 14.53 -14.93 -3.06
N PRO A 31 13.86 -14.09 -3.85
CA PRO A 31 14.16 -12.67 -3.91
C PRO A 31 14.02 -12.00 -2.56
N ASN A 32 14.87 -11.02 -2.29
CA ASN A 32 14.66 -10.07 -1.20
C ASN A 32 13.51 -9.13 -1.55
N VAL A 33 12.89 -8.57 -0.55
CA VAL A 33 11.78 -7.63 -0.71
C VAL A 33 12.01 -6.40 0.18
N VAL A 34 11.84 -5.22 -0.41
CA VAL A 34 11.80 -3.94 0.29
C VAL A 34 10.52 -3.22 -0.12
N ILE A 35 9.68 -2.86 0.84
CA ILE A 35 8.51 -2.01 0.63
C ILE A 35 8.75 -0.69 1.35
N ILE A 36 8.98 0.38 0.61
CA ILE A 36 9.11 1.75 1.11
C ILE A 36 7.73 2.39 1.01
N TYR A 37 7.16 2.81 2.13
CA TYR A 37 5.78 3.23 2.21
C TYR A 37 5.67 4.58 2.92
N ALA A 38 5.28 5.61 2.20
CA ALA A 38 5.07 6.95 2.77
C ALA A 38 3.73 7.02 3.51
N ASP A 39 3.54 8.05 4.31
CA ASP A 39 2.34 8.33 5.09
C ASP A 39 1.74 9.68 4.66
N ASP A 40 0.54 9.67 4.08
CA ASP A 40 -0.14 10.86 3.54
C ASP A 40 0.59 11.55 2.37
N MET A 41 1.38 10.84 1.59
CA MET A 41 2.00 11.39 0.38
C MET A 41 1.00 11.37 -0.77
N GLY A 42 0.77 12.51 -1.39
CA GLY A 42 -0.15 12.62 -2.50
C GLY A 42 0.39 12.12 -3.83
N TYR A 43 -0.52 11.78 -4.72
CA TYR A 43 -0.20 11.38 -6.10
C TYR A 43 0.63 12.45 -6.82
N GLY A 44 0.36 13.74 -6.56
CA GLY A 44 1.03 14.89 -7.17
C GLY A 44 2.24 15.42 -6.39
N ASP A 45 2.78 14.70 -5.42
CA ASP A 45 3.91 15.18 -4.60
C ASP A 45 5.29 14.81 -5.14
N LEU A 46 5.37 13.88 -6.09
CA LEU A 46 6.63 13.42 -6.65
C LEU A 46 6.90 14.07 -8.02
N HIS A 47 8.16 14.42 -8.28
CA HIS A 47 8.56 15.04 -9.55
C HIS A 47 8.18 14.18 -10.76
N VAL A 48 8.39 12.85 -10.70
CA VAL A 48 8.01 11.92 -11.78
C VAL A 48 6.49 11.81 -11.98
N TYR A 49 5.66 12.34 -11.08
CA TYR A 49 4.20 12.46 -11.20
C TYR A 49 3.74 13.89 -11.48
N GLY A 50 4.68 14.81 -11.79
CA GLY A 50 4.38 16.17 -12.25
C GLY A 50 4.46 17.25 -11.17
N SER A 51 5.04 16.94 -10.00
CA SER A 51 5.35 17.93 -8.97
C SER A 51 6.55 18.80 -9.35
N ASP A 52 6.63 20.00 -8.82
CA ASP A 52 7.82 20.86 -8.80
C ASP A 52 8.75 20.59 -7.60
N LEU A 53 8.34 19.69 -6.69
CA LEU A 53 9.16 19.18 -5.61
C LEU A 53 10.28 18.28 -6.13
N SER A 54 11.50 18.51 -5.67
CA SER A 54 12.67 17.73 -6.11
C SER A 54 12.76 16.40 -5.36
N THR A 55 12.67 15.29 -6.10
CA THR A 55 12.75 13.93 -5.57
C THR A 55 13.72 13.06 -6.40
N PRO A 56 15.00 13.43 -6.51
CA PRO A 56 15.92 12.84 -7.48
C PRO A 56 16.21 11.35 -7.26
N ASN A 57 16.16 10.84 -6.03
CA ASN A 57 16.38 9.43 -5.74
C ASN A 57 15.16 8.57 -6.09
N ILE A 58 13.95 9.08 -5.81
CA ILE A 58 12.69 8.44 -6.20
C ILE A 58 12.53 8.50 -7.72
N ASP A 59 12.90 9.62 -8.36
CA ASP A 59 12.92 9.76 -9.82
C ASP A 59 13.85 8.74 -10.46
N LYS A 60 15.04 8.55 -9.86
CA LYS A 60 16.00 7.53 -10.31
C LYS A 60 15.43 6.12 -10.14
N LEU A 61 14.77 5.82 -9.01
CA LEU A 61 14.10 4.54 -8.79
C LEU A 61 13.05 4.27 -9.87
N ALA A 62 12.23 5.27 -10.20
CA ALA A 62 11.23 5.19 -11.27
C ALA A 62 11.87 5.01 -12.66
N GLY A 63 12.97 5.73 -12.94
CA GLY A 63 13.70 5.63 -14.21
C GLY A 63 14.44 4.30 -14.39
N GLU A 64 14.85 3.65 -13.31
CA GLU A 64 15.49 2.34 -13.31
C GLU A 64 14.48 1.19 -13.17
N GLY A 65 13.22 1.48 -12.86
CA GLY A 65 12.10 0.55 -12.68
C GLY A 65 10.90 0.87 -13.55
N MET A 66 9.72 0.52 -13.08
CA MET A 66 8.44 0.79 -13.71
C MET A 66 7.57 1.65 -12.80
N ARG A 67 6.99 2.71 -13.35
CA ARG A 67 6.05 3.60 -12.69
C ARG A 67 4.62 3.26 -13.12
N PHE A 68 3.70 3.18 -12.15
CA PHE A 68 2.29 2.98 -12.39
C PHE A 68 1.52 4.27 -12.14
N THR A 69 0.63 4.63 -13.08
CA THR A 69 -0.19 5.85 -12.98
C THR A 69 -1.62 5.57 -12.51
N ASN A 70 -1.94 4.30 -12.28
CA ASN A 70 -3.29 3.87 -11.95
C ASN A 70 -3.28 2.78 -10.85
N TRP A 71 -2.56 3.08 -9.76
CA TRP A 71 -2.45 2.20 -8.60
C TRP A 71 -3.22 2.80 -7.43
N THR A 72 -4.00 1.97 -6.72
CA THR A 72 -4.87 2.48 -5.65
C THR A 72 -4.58 1.82 -4.30
N SER A 73 -4.68 2.60 -3.23
CA SER A 73 -4.87 2.07 -1.89
C SER A 73 -6.25 1.39 -1.80
N ALA A 74 -6.42 0.50 -0.84
CA ALA A 74 -7.72 -0.17 -0.64
C ALA A 74 -8.65 0.64 0.28
N ASN A 75 -8.15 1.74 0.86
CA ASN A 75 -8.90 2.59 1.78
C ASN A 75 -8.23 3.98 1.85
N PRO A 76 -8.99 5.06 2.02
CA PRO A 76 -8.44 6.42 2.02
C PRO A 76 -7.76 6.85 3.33
N VAL A 77 -7.51 5.93 4.29
CA VAL A 77 -6.86 6.25 5.58
C VAL A 77 -5.86 5.17 6.02
N CYS A 78 -4.94 5.54 6.91
CA CYS A 78 -3.71 4.83 7.24
C CYS A 78 -3.89 3.37 7.70
N SER A 79 -4.52 3.11 8.87
CA SER A 79 -4.60 1.75 9.45
C SER A 79 -5.25 0.76 8.50
N PRO A 80 -6.42 1.06 7.90
CA PRO A 80 -7.06 0.17 6.93
C PRO A 80 -6.19 -0.12 5.71
N SER A 81 -5.56 0.90 5.14
CA SER A 81 -4.71 0.73 3.97
C SER A 81 -3.48 -0.15 4.27
N ARG A 82 -2.83 0.06 5.43
CA ARG A 82 -1.68 -0.76 5.87
C ARG A 82 -2.08 -2.21 6.13
N ALA A 83 -3.27 -2.44 6.71
CA ALA A 83 -3.82 -3.78 6.87
C ALA A 83 -4.00 -4.48 5.52
N SER A 84 -4.55 -3.78 4.54
CA SER A 84 -4.77 -4.31 3.19
C SER A 84 -3.46 -4.66 2.47
N LEU A 85 -2.46 -3.78 2.54
CA LEU A 85 -1.14 -4.02 1.95
C LEU A 85 -0.52 -5.30 2.50
N LEU A 86 -0.53 -5.48 3.84
CA LEU A 86 0.16 -6.58 4.49
C LEU A 86 -0.59 -7.91 4.47
N THR A 87 -1.90 -7.91 4.21
CA THR A 87 -2.71 -9.13 4.21
C THR A 87 -3.24 -9.52 2.83
N GLY A 88 -3.31 -8.58 1.88
CA GLY A 88 -3.97 -8.79 0.59
C GLY A 88 -5.50 -8.88 0.70
N ARG A 89 -6.09 -8.40 1.81
CA ARG A 89 -7.51 -8.50 2.13
C ARG A 89 -8.12 -7.13 2.45
N TYR A 90 -9.40 -6.95 2.17
CA TYR A 90 -10.07 -5.72 2.56
C TYR A 90 -9.99 -5.49 4.07
N PRO A 91 -9.80 -4.23 4.51
CA PRO A 91 -9.61 -3.90 5.92
C PRO A 91 -10.80 -4.28 6.80
N THR A 92 -12.01 -4.22 6.25
CA THR A 92 -13.27 -4.67 6.88
C THR A 92 -13.30 -6.18 7.16
N ARG A 93 -12.52 -7.00 6.43
CA ARG A 93 -12.41 -8.44 6.67
C ARG A 93 -11.40 -8.80 7.76
N VAL A 94 -10.45 -7.90 8.01
CA VAL A 94 -9.29 -8.19 8.88
C VAL A 94 -9.34 -7.47 10.22
N GLY A 95 -10.48 -6.83 10.54
CA GLY A 95 -10.72 -6.17 11.83
C GLY A 95 -10.13 -4.77 11.94
N VAL A 96 -9.75 -4.14 10.83
CA VAL A 96 -9.15 -2.79 10.81
C VAL A 96 -9.92 -1.87 9.85
N PRO A 97 -11.22 -1.64 10.03
CA PRO A 97 -12.02 -0.83 9.10
C PRO A 97 -11.75 0.68 9.23
N ARG A 98 -11.19 1.13 10.35
CA ARG A 98 -10.98 2.54 10.71
C ARG A 98 -9.55 2.81 11.17
N VAL A 99 -9.22 4.09 11.33
CA VAL A 99 -7.97 4.51 11.99
C VAL A 99 -7.99 4.05 13.45
N LEU A 100 -6.92 3.38 13.88
CA LEU A 100 -6.74 2.89 15.24
C LEU A 100 -6.06 3.95 16.11
N ASN A 101 -6.53 4.08 17.36
CA ASN A 101 -5.97 5.01 18.34
C ASN A 101 -5.11 4.26 19.39
N PRO A 102 -4.24 4.97 20.12
CA PRO A 102 -3.41 4.35 21.17
C PRO A 102 -4.19 3.64 22.28
N GLN A 103 -5.47 4.01 22.49
CA GLN A 103 -6.34 3.46 23.52
C GLN A 103 -7.18 2.28 23.02
N ASP A 104 -7.19 2.04 21.71
CA ASP A 104 -7.96 0.94 21.13
C ASP A 104 -7.37 -0.41 21.59
N LYS A 105 -8.26 -1.32 21.91
CA LYS A 105 -7.90 -2.71 22.21
C LYS A 105 -7.98 -3.59 20.96
N ASP A 106 -8.53 -3.03 19.89
CA ASP A 106 -8.66 -3.65 18.59
C ASP A 106 -7.34 -3.52 17.81
N GLY A 107 -7.21 -4.33 16.78
CA GLY A 107 -6.09 -4.31 15.86
C GLY A 107 -6.28 -5.38 14.80
N LEU A 108 -5.24 -5.63 14.02
CA LEU A 108 -5.27 -6.69 13.02
C LEU A 108 -5.64 -8.02 13.67
N ASN A 109 -6.70 -8.66 13.19
CA ASN A 109 -7.21 -9.94 13.73
C ASN A 109 -6.07 -10.96 13.87
N ARG A 110 -6.07 -11.70 14.98
CA ARG A 110 -4.96 -12.62 15.34
C ARG A 110 -4.78 -13.77 14.35
N ASP A 111 -5.84 -14.18 13.70
CA ASP A 111 -5.88 -15.27 12.73
C ASP A 111 -5.59 -14.83 11.28
N GLU A 112 -5.27 -13.54 11.07
CA GLU A 112 -4.77 -13.04 9.80
C GLU A 112 -3.26 -13.25 9.68
N GLN A 113 -2.83 -13.70 8.51
CA GLN A 113 -1.42 -13.79 8.17
C GLN A 113 -0.99 -12.54 7.40
N THR A 114 0.11 -11.95 7.82
CA THR A 114 0.74 -10.86 7.09
C THR A 114 1.71 -11.38 6.04
N LEU A 115 2.09 -10.53 5.10
CA LEU A 115 3.19 -10.82 4.18
C LEU A 115 4.48 -11.20 4.93
N ALA A 116 4.74 -10.58 6.11
CA ALA A 116 5.90 -10.92 6.91
C ALA A 116 5.83 -12.35 7.47
N ASP A 117 4.66 -12.83 7.92
CA ASP A 117 4.48 -14.23 8.33
C ASP A 117 4.80 -15.19 7.19
N LEU A 118 4.30 -14.89 5.99
CA LEU A 118 4.49 -15.74 4.81
C LEU A 118 5.96 -15.80 4.39
N LEU A 119 6.65 -14.66 4.36
CA LEU A 119 8.05 -14.59 3.96
C LEU A 119 8.99 -15.14 5.05
N LYS A 120 8.68 -14.93 6.33
CA LYS A 120 9.40 -15.53 7.45
C LYS A 120 9.34 -17.07 7.40
N ALA A 121 8.16 -17.63 7.13
CA ALA A 121 7.99 -19.08 6.92
C ALA A 121 8.81 -19.60 5.72
N ARG A 122 9.17 -18.74 4.77
CA ARG A 122 10.03 -19.03 3.61
C ARG A 122 11.53 -18.84 3.91
N GLY A 123 11.87 -18.41 5.14
CA GLY A 123 13.24 -18.22 5.60
C GLY A 123 13.82 -16.82 5.41
N HIS A 124 12.98 -15.82 5.13
CA HIS A 124 13.42 -14.44 5.09
C HIS A 124 13.65 -13.90 6.53
N GLN A 125 14.73 -13.15 6.71
CA GLN A 125 14.87 -12.25 7.85
C GLN A 125 13.91 -11.08 7.66
N THR A 126 13.12 -10.73 8.68
CA THR A 126 12.02 -9.77 8.51
C THR A 126 12.17 -8.61 9.48
N GLN A 127 12.09 -7.38 8.98
CA GLN A 127 12.15 -6.19 9.81
C GLN A 127 11.11 -5.16 9.39
N CYS A 128 10.42 -4.58 10.39
CA CYS A 128 9.55 -3.42 10.26
C CYS A 128 10.26 -2.20 10.84
N ILE A 129 10.39 -1.12 10.05
CA ILE A 129 11.02 0.12 10.49
C ILE A 129 10.14 1.30 10.12
N GLY A 130 9.52 1.94 11.13
CA GLY A 130 8.63 3.09 10.93
C GLY A 130 7.27 2.94 11.59
N LYS A 131 6.23 3.55 10.99
CA LYS A 131 4.86 3.58 11.51
C LYS A 131 4.17 2.23 11.30
N TRP A 132 3.71 1.61 12.38
CA TRP A 132 2.97 0.35 12.34
C TRP A 132 1.47 0.54 12.09
N HIS A 133 0.76 1.10 13.03
CA HIS A 133 -0.66 1.50 12.99
C HIS A 133 -1.69 0.36 12.79
N LEU A 134 -1.36 -0.86 13.24
CA LEU A 134 -2.25 -2.04 13.13
C LEU A 134 -2.60 -2.66 14.49
N GLY A 135 -2.55 -1.84 15.55
CA GLY A 135 -2.87 -2.21 16.91
C GLY A 135 -1.67 -2.11 17.85
N VAL A 136 -1.97 -1.83 19.12
CA VAL A 136 -0.96 -1.55 20.18
C VAL A 136 -0.96 -2.61 21.27
N THR A 137 -1.93 -3.53 21.27
CA THR A 137 -1.90 -4.64 22.21
C THR A 137 -0.71 -5.55 21.90
N PRO A 138 -0.13 -6.24 22.89
CA PRO A 138 1.08 -7.03 22.70
C PRO A 138 1.01 -7.99 21.52
N GLU A 139 -0.13 -8.62 21.28
CA GLU A 139 -0.37 -9.56 20.19
C GLU A 139 -0.51 -8.91 18.80
N CYS A 140 -0.73 -7.60 18.75
CA CYS A 140 -0.83 -6.84 17.50
C CYS A 140 0.48 -6.18 17.07
N LEU A 141 1.51 -6.17 17.94
CA LEU A 141 2.81 -5.57 17.63
C LEU A 141 3.52 -6.30 16.48
N PRO A 142 4.36 -5.62 15.70
CA PRO A 142 5.04 -6.19 14.53
C PRO A 142 5.75 -7.52 14.81
N THR A 143 6.39 -7.66 15.99
CA THR A 143 7.10 -8.88 16.39
C THR A 143 6.19 -10.11 16.61
N LYS A 144 4.88 -9.89 16.68
CA LYS A 144 3.85 -10.94 16.73
C LYS A 144 3.11 -11.12 15.40
N ARG A 145 3.53 -10.36 14.40
CA ARG A 145 2.94 -10.31 13.05
C ARG A 145 3.98 -10.59 11.96
N GLY A 146 4.87 -11.56 12.24
CA GLY A 146 5.84 -12.08 11.29
C GLY A 146 7.16 -11.33 11.22
N PHE A 147 7.33 -10.18 11.88
CA PHE A 147 8.61 -9.48 11.90
C PHE A 147 9.53 -10.00 13.01
N ASP A 148 10.81 -10.20 12.70
CA ASP A 148 11.83 -10.57 13.69
C ASP A 148 12.17 -9.38 14.59
N HIS A 149 12.22 -8.17 13.99
CA HIS A 149 12.56 -6.93 14.68
C HIS A 149 11.66 -5.78 14.26
N TYR A 150 11.51 -4.82 15.16
CA TYR A 150 10.78 -3.59 14.97
C TYR A 150 11.52 -2.38 15.53
N LEU A 151 11.55 -1.28 14.78
CA LEU A 151 11.90 0.04 15.28
C LEU A 151 10.91 1.04 14.71
N GLY A 152 10.10 1.72 15.53
CA GLY A 152 9.15 2.68 15.00
C GLY A 152 8.13 3.20 15.99
N ILE A 153 7.17 3.97 15.47
CA ILE A 153 6.01 4.43 16.23
C ILE A 153 4.84 3.46 16.01
N PRO A 154 4.16 3.00 17.09
CA PRO A 154 3.13 1.97 16.96
C PRO A 154 1.78 2.48 16.41
N TYR A 155 1.59 3.78 16.32
CA TYR A 155 0.43 4.50 15.78
C TYR A 155 0.88 5.78 15.07
N SER A 156 -0.01 6.77 14.87
CA SER A 156 0.35 8.00 14.17
C SER A 156 1.12 8.98 15.06
N ASN A 157 2.01 9.79 14.46
CA ASN A 157 2.88 10.74 15.14
C ASN A 157 2.16 11.94 15.78
N ASP A 158 0.91 12.19 15.42
CA ASP A 158 0.02 13.20 16.01
C ASP A 158 -0.75 12.68 17.23
N MET A 159 -0.62 11.40 17.57
CA MET A 159 -1.33 10.78 18.70
C MET A 159 -0.52 10.81 19.99
N THR A 160 -1.23 10.79 21.13
CA THR A 160 -0.63 10.84 22.49
C THR A 160 -0.92 9.55 23.25
N PRO A 161 0.08 8.97 23.93
CA PRO A 161 1.47 9.42 24.06
C PRO A 161 2.29 9.19 22.79
N SER A 162 3.18 10.13 22.42
CA SER A 162 4.11 9.96 21.31
C SER A 162 5.30 9.11 21.76
N VAL A 163 5.46 7.90 21.21
CA VAL A 163 6.50 6.96 21.65
C VAL A 163 7.28 6.38 20.46
N LEU A 164 8.56 6.09 20.69
CA LEU A 164 9.36 5.23 19.83
C LEU A 164 9.57 3.88 20.51
N MET A 165 9.34 2.82 19.79
CA MET A 165 9.53 1.45 20.25
C MET A 165 10.69 0.76 19.52
N ARG A 166 11.37 -0.12 20.28
CA ARG A 166 12.22 -1.17 19.72
C ARG A 166 11.65 -2.51 20.14
N ASP A 167 11.28 -3.33 19.17
CA ASP A 167 10.55 -4.58 19.35
C ASP A 167 9.25 -4.35 20.15
N ASP A 168 9.18 -4.80 21.38
CA ASP A 168 8.03 -4.65 22.29
C ASP A 168 8.24 -3.59 23.38
N LYS A 169 9.34 -2.82 23.33
CA LYS A 169 9.72 -1.87 24.39
C LYS A 169 9.70 -0.42 23.91
N VAL A 170 9.10 0.46 24.70
CA VAL A 170 9.25 1.90 24.54
C VAL A 170 10.68 2.29 24.91
N ILE A 171 11.39 2.93 23.98
CA ILE A 171 12.78 3.39 24.16
C ILE A 171 12.90 4.91 24.24
N GLU A 172 11.85 5.65 23.84
CA GLU A 172 11.81 7.12 23.92
C GLU A 172 10.37 7.61 24.04
N GLN A 173 10.12 8.56 24.95
CA GLN A 173 8.84 9.22 25.17
C GLN A 173 9.05 10.59 25.84
N PRO A 174 8.57 11.72 25.28
CA PRO A 174 8.03 11.82 23.91
C PRO A 174 9.11 11.60 22.86
N VAL A 175 8.71 11.08 21.68
CA VAL A 175 9.64 10.89 20.57
C VAL A 175 9.99 12.22 19.91
N LYS A 176 11.27 12.39 19.52
CA LYS A 176 11.76 13.55 18.77
C LYS A 176 11.50 13.34 17.28
N LEU A 177 10.40 13.90 16.78
CA LEU A 177 9.92 13.68 15.43
C LEU A 177 10.97 14.02 14.36
N GLU A 178 11.72 15.11 14.54
CA GLU A 178 12.76 15.56 13.62
C GLU A 178 13.93 14.59 13.45
N THR A 179 14.01 13.55 14.29
CA THR A 179 15.06 12.53 14.19
C THR A 179 14.61 11.25 13.52
N LEU A 180 13.30 11.09 13.29
CA LEU A 180 12.73 9.79 12.91
C LEU A 180 13.23 9.30 11.55
N THR A 181 13.16 10.12 10.50
CA THR A 181 13.56 9.72 9.15
C THR A 181 15.03 9.29 9.12
N GLN A 182 15.91 10.05 9.78
CA GLN A 182 17.32 9.69 9.87
C GLN A 182 17.52 8.36 10.60
N ARG A 183 16.93 8.20 11.79
CA ARG A 183 17.05 6.96 12.61
C ARG A 183 16.50 5.74 11.90
N TYR A 184 15.39 5.87 11.21
CA TYR A 184 14.81 4.81 10.41
C TYR A 184 15.71 4.42 9.25
N THR A 185 16.32 5.41 8.58
CA THR A 185 17.25 5.19 7.46
C THR A 185 18.51 4.46 7.93
N GLU A 186 19.11 4.91 9.04
CA GLU A 186 20.28 4.27 9.65
C GLU A 186 20.02 2.81 10.03
N GLU A 187 18.85 2.53 10.64
CA GLU A 187 18.44 1.17 11.01
C GLU A 187 18.20 0.30 9.76
N ALA A 188 17.56 0.85 8.71
CA ALA A 188 17.31 0.16 7.45
C ALA A 188 18.63 -0.22 6.75
N VAL A 189 19.55 0.72 6.62
CA VAL A 189 20.89 0.49 6.03
C VAL A 189 21.66 -0.56 6.84
N GLN A 190 21.61 -0.49 8.19
CA GLN A 190 22.27 -1.47 9.04
C GLN A 190 21.65 -2.87 8.88
N PHE A 191 20.32 -2.97 8.77
CA PHE A 191 19.64 -4.23 8.51
C PHE A 191 20.07 -4.84 7.17
N LEU A 192 20.07 -4.07 6.09
CA LEU A 192 20.48 -4.52 4.76
C LEU A 192 21.93 -5.02 4.74
N ARG A 193 22.85 -4.34 5.44
CA ARG A 193 24.24 -4.76 5.58
C ARG A 193 24.39 -6.07 6.36
N LYS A 194 23.62 -6.24 7.43
CA LYS A 194 23.64 -7.46 8.28
C LYS A 194 23.00 -8.67 7.58
N SER A 195 22.00 -8.45 6.75
CA SER A 195 21.29 -9.51 6.02
C SER A 195 22.02 -10.04 4.79
N ARG A 196 23.25 -9.57 4.55
CA ARG A 196 24.05 -10.00 3.40
C ARG A 196 24.17 -11.51 3.30
N GLY A 197 23.77 -12.07 2.15
CA GLY A 197 23.82 -13.52 1.87
C GLY A 197 22.60 -14.32 2.38
N SER A 198 21.63 -13.68 2.99
CA SER A 198 20.36 -14.30 3.41
C SER A 198 19.18 -13.56 2.79
N PRO A 199 18.09 -14.24 2.42
CA PRO A 199 16.90 -13.54 1.96
C PRO A 199 16.31 -12.69 3.08
N PHE A 200 15.78 -11.51 2.72
CA PHE A 200 15.20 -10.59 3.69
C PHE A 200 13.92 -9.92 3.18
N PHE A 201 13.10 -9.48 4.12
CA PHE A 201 11.96 -8.60 3.91
C PHE A 201 12.07 -7.37 4.82
N LEU A 202 12.19 -6.20 4.22
CA LEU A 202 12.14 -4.92 4.90
C LEU A 202 10.81 -4.24 4.57
N TYR A 203 9.92 -4.11 5.55
CA TYR A 203 8.78 -3.19 5.51
C TYR A 203 9.22 -1.87 6.13
N PHE A 204 9.25 -0.83 5.30
CA PHE A 204 9.83 0.47 5.64
C PHE A 204 8.76 1.57 5.55
N PRO A 205 7.75 1.55 6.45
CA PRO A 205 6.68 2.53 6.49
C PRO A 205 7.15 3.80 7.20
N HIS A 206 7.53 4.81 6.41
CA HIS A 206 7.86 6.13 6.94
C HIS A 206 6.70 6.74 7.74
N THR A 207 7.04 7.62 8.68
CA THR A 207 6.07 8.41 9.45
C THR A 207 5.61 9.64 8.67
N PHE A 208 6.41 10.08 7.70
CA PHE A 208 6.21 11.31 6.93
C PHE A 208 5.81 11.02 5.48
N PRO A 209 5.16 12.01 4.83
CA PRO A 209 4.93 13.42 5.23
C PRO A 209 3.65 13.68 6.06
N HIS A 210 3.18 12.73 6.89
CA HIS A 210 2.07 12.94 7.84
C HIS A 210 2.37 14.08 8.83
N ILE A 211 1.35 14.85 9.20
CA ILE A 211 1.45 15.92 10.20
C ILE A 211 1.52 15.33 11.64
N PRO A 212 2.16 16.05 12.60
CA PRO A 212 2.93 17.28 12.44
C PRO A 212 4.23 17.06 11.69
N LEU A 213 4.54 17.97 10.75
CA LEU A 213 5.73 17.88 9.91
C LEU A 213 6.99 18.19 10.71
N ALA A 214 8.02 17.36 10.54
CA ALA A 214 9.32 17.61 11.14
C ALA A 214 10.43 17.06 10.22
N ALA A 215 11.46 17.86 10.01
CA ALA A 215 12.66 17.48 9.26
C ALA A 215 13.90 17.71 10.14
N SER A 216 14.92 16.87 9.94
CA SER A 216 16.20 17.02 10.64
C SER A 216 16.89 18.32 10.30
N ALA A 217 17.85 18.75 11.13
CA ALA A 217 18.63 19.97 10.91
C ALA A 217 19.35 19.97 9.54
N ARG A 218 19.60 18.79 8.99
CA ARG A 218 20.23 18.63 7.66
C ARG A 218 19.30 19.14 6.54
N PHE A 219 17.99 19.02 6.67
CA PHE A 219 17.02 19.34 5.62
C PHE A 219 16.17 20.56 5.94
N ARG A 220 15.90 20.85 7.21
CA ARG A 220 15.02 21.92 7.66
C ARG A 220 15.46 23.29 7.13
N GLY A 221 14.51 24.01 6.52
CA GLY A 221 14.71 25.36 5.97
C GLY A 221 15.49 25.42 4.67
N LYS A 222 15.62 24.30 3.95
CA LYS A 222 16.38 24.23 2.69
C LYS A 222 15.51 24.18 1.44
N SER A 223 14.28 23.69 1.57
CA SER A 223 13.36 23.64 0.44
C SER A 223 12.67 24.98 0.20
N PRO A 224 12.51 25.42 -1.06
CA PRO A 224 11.68 26.57 -1.39
C PRO A 224 10.18 26.34 -1.09
N HIS A 225 9.77 25.08 -0.89
CA HIS A 225 8.40 24.69 -0.58
C HIS A 225 8.14 24.54 0.93
N GLY A 226 8.97 25.18 1.76
CA GLY A 226 8.83 25.18 3.23
C GLY A 226 9.04 23.80 3.84
N ILE A 227 8.47 23.61 5.04
CA ILE A 227 8.69 22.38 5.82
C ILE A 227 8.20 21.11 5.12
N TYR A 228 7.16 21.18 4.29
CA TYR A 228 6.68 20.03 3.52
C TYR A 228 7.74 19.56 2.51
N GLY A 229 8.32 20.51 1.77
CA GLY A 229 9.41 20.20 0.85
C GLY A 229 10.69 19.72 1.56
N ASP A 230 11.00 20.23 2.76
CA ASP A 230 12.11 19.74 3.57
C ASP A 230 11.94 18.26 3.96
N VAL A 231 10.72 17.92 4.39
CA VAL A 231 10.35 16.55 4.78
C VAL A 231 10.41 15.60 3.60
N LEU A 232 9.90 16.01 2.43
CA LEU A 232 9.99 15.19 1.21
C LEU A 232 11.43 15.02 0.73
N ALA A 233 12.26 16.05 0.83
CA ALA A 233 13.68 15.96 0.49
C ALA A 233 14.43 14.98 1.42
N GLU A 234 14.07 14.94 2.71
CA GLU A 234 14.64 13.98 3.65
C GLU A 234 14.16 12.55 3.40
N LEU A 235 12.89 12.37 3.03
CA LEU A 235 12.36 11.07 2.62
C LEU A 235 13.01 10.57 1.33
N ASP A 236 13.17 11.44 0.33
CA ASP A 236 13.89 11.12 -0.92
C ASP A 236 15.34 10.72 -0.66
N TRP A 237 16.03 11.45 0.23
CA TRP A 237 17.38 11.07 0.67
C TRP A 237 17.39 9.67 1.30
N SER A 238 16.41 9.36 2.16
CA SER A 238 16.27 8.04 2.79
C SER A 238 16.13 6.92 1.76
N VAL A 239 15.32 7.13 0.72
CA VAL A 239 15.21 6.19 -0.42
C VAL A 239 16.57 6.00 -1.07
N GLY A 240 17.32 7.08 -1.29
CA GLY A 240 18.68 7.05 -1.86
C GLY A 240 19.65 6.18 -1.04
N GLU A 241 19.63 6.32 0.29
CA GLU A 241 20.49 5.54 1.21
C GLU A 241 20.15 4.05 1.17
N VAL A 242 18.85 3.69 1.19
CA VAL A 242 18.41 2.30 1.08
C VAL A 242 18.84 1.70 -0.27
N MET A 243 18.63 2.40 -1.37
CA MET A 243 19.05 1.94 -2.71
C MET A 243 20.59 1.85 -2.83
N GLY A 244 21.31 2.75 -2.17
CA GLY A 244 22.78 2.71 -2.05
C GLY A 244 23.25 1.45 -1.32
N ALA A 245 22.63 1.14 -0.16
CA ALA A 245 22.97 -0.03 0.63
C ALA A 245 22.67 -1.35 -0.10
N LEU A 246 21.59 -1.43 -0.87
CA LEU A 246 21.29 -2.60 -1.72
C LEU A 246 22.39 -2.84 -2.76
N ARG A 247 22.90 -1.78 -3.37
CA ARG A 247 24.01 -1.87 -4.36
C ARG A 247 25.34 -2.22 -3.68
N GLU A 248 25.66 -1.57 -2.57
CA GLU A 248 26.88 -1.81 -1.77
C GLU A 248 26.98 -3.28 -1.32
N THR A 249 25.87 -3.85 -0.85
CA THR A 249 25.82 -5.24 -0.37
C THR A 249 25.77 -6.27 -1.48
N GLY A 250 25.56 -5.87 -2.74
CA GLY A 250 25.35 -6.75 -3.88
C GLY A 250 23.96 -7.42 -3.89
N ALA A 251 23.02 -6.97 -3.03
CA ALA A 251 21.68 -7.52 -2.96
C ALA A 251 20.75 -7.00 -4.07
N ALA A 252 21.11 -5.90 -4.72
CA ALA A 252 20.29 -5.18 -5.70
C ALA A 252 19.69 -6.07 -6.79
N GLU A 253 20.51 -6.98 -7.37
CA GLU A 253 20.12 -7.82 -8.52
C GLU A 253 19.02 -8.85 -8.19
N ASN A 254 18.84 -9.19 -6.91
CA ASN A 254 17.82 -10.14 -6.46
C ASN A 254 16.86 -9.51 -5.43
N THR A 255 16.59 -8.21 -5.55
CA THR A 255 15.68 -7.48 -4.65
C THR A 255 14.56 -6.84 -5.43
N LEU A 256 13.31 -7.15 -5.04
CA LEU A 256 12.14 -6.36 -5.42
C LEU A 256 12.03 -5.17 -4.47
N VAL A 257 12.03 -3.97 -5.02
CA VAL A 257 11.73 -2.73 -4.29
C VAL A 257 10.40 -2.17 -4.79
N LEU A 258 9.48 -1.95 -3.86
CA LEU A 258 8.21 -1.25 -4.09
C LEU A 258 8.23 0.05 -3.32
N PHE A 259 7.80 1.14 -3.96
CA PHE A 259 7.62 2.45 -3.35
C PHE A 259 6.19 2.91 -3.56
N SER A 260 5.52 3.38 -2.50
CA SER A 260 4.17 3.95 -2.57
C SER A 260 3.81 4.77 -1.34
N SER A 261 2.54 5.24 -1.27
CA SER A 261 1.92 5.86 -0.10
C SER A 261 0.71 5.04 0.38
N ASP A 262 0.31 5.26 1.63
CA ASP A 262 -0.81 4.51 2.22
C ASP A 262 -2.19 5.05 1.83
N ASN A 263 -2.32 6.34 1.63
CA ASN A 263 -3.53 7.03 1.19
C ASN A 263 -3.17 8.39 0.61
N GLY A 264 -4.13 9.03 -0.02
CA GLY A 264 -3.98 10.37 -0.56
C GLY A 264 -3.54 11.43 0.47
N PRO A 265 -3.12 12.60 0.02
CA PRO A 265 -2.45 13.59 0.85
C PRO A 265 -3.39 14.28 1.83
N TRP A 266 -2.83 14.71 2.96
CA TRP A 266 -3.43 15.75 3.77
C TRP A 266 -3.32 17.11 3.05
N TYR A 267 -3.80 18.19 3.66
CA TYR A 267 -3.87 19.52 3.02
C TYR A 267 -2.51 20.11 2.63
N GLN A 268 -1.40 19.66 3.21
CA GLN A 268 -0.05 20.09 2.86
C GLN A 268 0.49 19.46 1.58
N GLY A 269 0.01 18.27 1.23
CA GLY A 269 0.39 17.56 0.02
C GLY A 269 -0.55 17.84 -1.15
N SER A 270 -0.25 17.27 -2.30
CA SER A 270 -0.96 17.48 -3.55
C SER A 270 -1.54 16.18 -4.11
N PRO A 271 -2.85 16.09 -4.35
CA PRO A 271 -3.42 14.97 -5.11
C PRO A 271 -3.16 15.11 -6.63
N GLY A 272 -2.40 16.11 -7.07
CA GLY A 272 -2.28 16.46 -8.48
C GLY A 272 -3.58 17.05 -9.01
N LYS A 273 -4.04 16.49 -10.14
CA LYS A 273 -5.32 16.88 -10.77
C LYS A 273 -6.51 16.03 -10.29
N LEU A 274 -6.29 15.15 -9.31
CA LEU A 274 -7.33 14.23 -8.84
C LEU A 274 -8.22 14.92 -7.80
N ARG A 275 -9.50 14.58 -7.79
CA ARG A 275 -10.45 15.06 -6.80
C ARG A 275 -10.27 14.35 -5.47
N GLY A 276 -10.50 15.08 -4.38
CA GLY A 276 -10.48 14.54 -3.02
C GLY A 276 -9.06 14.44 -2.44
N ARG A 277 -9.01 13.97 -1.19
CA ARG A 277 -7.82 13.86 -0.36
C ARG A 277 -8.00 12.73 0.65
N LYS A 278 -7.03 12.54 1.55
CA LYS A 278 -7.13 11.63 2.69
C LYS A 278 -8.53 11.63 3.34
N GLY A 279 -9.08 10.46 3.58
CA GLY A 279 -10.42 10.27 4.16
C GLY A 279 -11.55 10.29 3.14
N GLU A 280 -11.28 10.54 1.87
CA GLU A 280 -12.27 10.56 0.80
C GLU A 280 -12.01 9.47 -0.23
N THR A 281 -13.05 8.79 -0.69
CA THR A 281 -12.93 7.69 -1.66
C THR A 281 -12.84 8.15 -3.12
N TRP A 282 -12.74 9.45 -3.37
CA TRP A 282 -12.36 10.02 -4.66
C TRP A 282 -10.94 9.60 -5.04
N GLU A 283 -10.60 9.65 -6.31
CA GLU A 283 -9.28 9.24 -6.80
C GLU A 283 -8.12 9.93 -6.05
N GLY A 284 -8.25 11.21 -5.70
CA GLY A 284 -7.22 11.93 -4.91
C GLY A 284 -7.03 11.43 -3.47
N GLY A 285 -7.98 10.64 -2.96
CA GLY A 285 -7.84 10.01 -1.63
C GLY A 285 -7.33 8.57 -1.68
N VAL A 286 -7.39 7.92 -2.85
CA VAL A 286 -7.07 6.50 -2.99
C VAL A 286 -6.07 6.18 -4.10
N ARG A 287 -5.84 7.05 -5.09
CA ARG A 287 -4.83 6.83 -6.13
C ARG A 287 -3.47 7.29 -5.65
N GLU A 288 -2.54 6.32 -5.59
CA GLU A 288 -1.22 6.52 -5.01
C GLU A 288 -0.11 6.46 -6.05
N PRO A 289 1.01 7.17 -5.86
CA PRO A 289 2.21 6.90 -6.63
C PRO A 289 2.66 5.47 -6.35
N PHE A 290 3.00 4.72 -7.39
CA PHE A 290 3.50 3.35 -7.24
C PHE A 290 4.65 3.10 -8.21
N ILE A 291 5.78 2.65 -7.66
CA ILE A 291 6.99 2.33 -8.41
C ILE A 291 7.42 0.92 -8.02
N ALA A 292 7.70 0.07 -9.02
CA ALA A 292 8.25 -1.25 -8.83
C ALA A 292 9.61 -1.35 -9.52
N TRP A 293 10.60 -1.87 -8.80
CA TRP A 293 11.97 -2.01 -9.30
C TRP A 293 12.55 -3.37 -8.95
N MET A 294 13.08 -4.07 -9.94
CA MET A 294 13.87 -5.28 -9.79
C MET A 294 14.72 -5.47 -11.04
N PRO A 295 16.03 -5.23 -10.98
CA PRO A 295 16.91 -5.32 -12.15
C PRO A 295 16.81 -6.64 -12.88
N GLY A 296 16.82 -6.60 -14.21
CA GLY A 296 16.73 -7.79 -15.05
C GLY A 296 15.37 -8.48 -15.11
N ARG A 297 14.42 -8.09 -14.24
CA ARG A 297 13.06 -8.66 -14.20
C ARG A 297 11.95 -7.65 -14.46
N ILE A 298 12.10 -6.42 -13.98
CA ILE A 298 11.18 -5.31 -14.25
C ILE A 298 11.85 -4.38 -15.26
N PRO A 299 11.19 -4.07 -16.38
CA PRO A 299 11.76 -3.20 -17.41
C PRO A 299 11.95 -1.77 -16.87
N LYS A 300 13.12 -1.20 -17.11
CA LYS A 300 13.45 0.16 -16.68
C LYS A 300 12.77 1.23 -17.52
N GLY A 301 12.38 2.33 -16.89
CA GLY A 301 11.84 3.52 -17.53
C GLY A 301 10.44 3.34 -18.13
N ARG A 302 9.78 2.23 -17.84
CA ARG A 302 8.42 1.98 -18.34
C ARG A 302 7.37 2.67 -17.45
N VAL A 303 6.33 3.18 -18.10
CA VAL A 303 5.13 3.70 -17.44
C VAL A 303 3.96 2.79 -17.80
N SER A 304 3.18 2.39 -16.80
CA SER A 304 1.98 1.57 -16.96
C SER A 304 0.76 2.30 -16.42
N SER A 305 -0.34 2.30 -17.18
CA SER A 305 -1.65 2.76 -16.74
C SER A 305 -2.56 1.62 -16.29
N ALA A 306 -2.03 0.41 -16.15
CA ALA A 306 -2.79 -0.73 -15.65
C ALA A 306 -3.33 -0.47 -14.25
N LEU A 307 -4.59 -0.86 -14.03
CA LEU A 307 -5.23 -0.80 -12.73
C LEU A 307 -4.63 -1.85 -11.79
N GLY A 308 -4.01 -1.38 -10.71
CA GLY A 308 -3.54 -2.21 -9.60
C GLY A 308 -4.03 -1.68 -8.25
N SER A 309 -3.88 -2.50 -7.23
CA SER A 309 -4.27 -2.16 -5.86
C SER A 309 -3.21 -2.61 -4.86
N MET A 310 -3.17 -1.95 -3.69
CA MET A 310 -2.34 -2.42 -2.56
C MET A 310 -2.73 -3.82 -2.08
N LEU A 311 -3.97 -4.25 -2.33
CA LEU A 311 -4.41 -5.64 -2.11
C LEU A 311 -3.57 -6.66 -2.89
N ASP A 312 -3.05 -6.28 -4.06
CA ASP A 312 -2.34 -7.16 -4.98
C ASP A 312 -0.88 -7.42 -4.55
N VAL A 313 -0.35 -6.60 -3.66
CA VAL A 313 1.06 -6.67 -3.23
C VAL A 313 1.36 -8.00 -2.53
N THR A 314 0.56 -8.35 -1.52
CA THR A 314 0.79 -9.58 -0.75
C THR A 314 0.73 -10.86 -1.61
N PRO A 315 -0.31 -11.14 -2.42
CA PRO A 315 -0.33 -12.35 -3.24
C PRO A 315 0.79 -12.37 -4.30
N THR A 316 1.10 -11.22 -4.91
CA THR A 316 2.18 -11.11 -5.90
C THR A 316 3.55 -11.42 -5.28
N VAL A 317 3.86 -10.78 -4.16
CA VAL A 317 5.17 -10.95 -3.49
C VAL A 317 5.32 -12.34 -2.90
N ALA A 318 4.28 -12.86 -2.24
CA ALA A 318 4.29 -14.23 -1.71
C ALA A 318 4.58 -15.26 -2.81
N LYS A 319 3.90 -15.17 -3.95
CA LYS A 319 4.12 -16.05 -5.08
C LYS A 319 5.52 -15.88 -5.70
N LEU A 320 5.98 -14.63 -5.87
CA LEU A 320 7.33 -14.32 -6.37
C LEU A 320 8.42 -14.97 -5.50
N CYS A 321 8.26 -14.95 -4.19
CA CYS A 321 9.19 -15.56 -3.23
C CYS A 321 8.99 -17.07 -3.04
N GLY A 322 8.00 -17.67 -3.70
CA GLY A 322 7.68 -19.09 -3.54
C GLY A 322 7.14 -19.42 -2.14
N ALA A 323 6.54 -18.46 -1.47
CA ALA A 323 5.84 -18.68 -0.21
C ALA A 323 4.50 -19.39 -0.46
N ALA A 324 4.04 -20.17 0.51
CA ALA A 324 2.66 -20.66 0.49
C ALA A 324 1.71 -19.46 0.53
N GLY A 325 0.60 -19.54 -0.20
CA GLY A 325 -0.43 -18.52 -0.11
C GLY A 325 -0.99 -18.41 1.32
N PRO A 326 -1.61 -17.27 1.69
CA PRO A 326 -2.31 -17.14 2.96
C PRO A 326 -3.36 -18.25 3.14
N VAL A 327 -3.58 -18.66 4.39
CA VAL A 327 -4.60 -19.68 4.72
C VAL A 327 -6.01 -19.20 4.37
N LYS A 328 -6.29 -17.91 4.62
CA LYS A 328 -7.56 -17.29 4.25
C LYS A 328 -7.51 -16.75 2.82
N PRO A 329 -8.61 -16.81 2.06
CA PRO A 329 -8.66 -16.22 0.72
C PRO A 329 -8.31 -14.73 0.75
N VAL A 330 -7.50 -14.29 -0.20
CA VAL A 330 -7.15 -12.88 -0.42
C VAL A 330 -8.11 -12.22 -1.41
N ASP A 331 -8.26 -10.92 -1.31
CA ASP A 331 -9.06 -10.12 -2.26
C ASP A 331 -8.18 -9.59 -3.41
N GLY A 332 -6.88 -9.52 -3.19
CA GLY A 332 -5.89 -9.12 -4.20
C GLY A 332 -5.55 -10.24 -5.19
N LEU A 333 -4.97 -9.84 -6.30
CA LEU A 333 -4.53 -10.72 -7.39
C LEU A 333 -3.00 -10.79 -7.48
N ASP A 334 -2.47 -11.88 -8.05
CA ASP A 334 -1.08 -11.88 -8.50
C ASP A 334 -0.95 -11.04 -9.78
N VAL A 335 -0.27 -9.92 -9.67
CA VAL A 335 -0.07 -8.94 -10.73
C VAL A 335 1.38 -8.90 -11.23
N TRP A 336 2.16 -9.96 -11.02
CA TRP A 336 3.55 -10.02 -11.47
C TRP A 336 3.70 -9.76 -12.97
N GLY A 337 2.71 -10.19 -13.77
CA GLY A 337 2.68 -9.91 -15.21
C GLY A 337 2.64 -8.41 -15.55
N LEU A 338 1.98 -7.59 -14.72
CA LEU A 338 2.01 -6.11 -14.88
C LEU A 338 3.39 -5.56 -14.56
N PHE A 339 4.05 -6.04 -13.50
CA PHE A 339 5.38 -5.56 -13.10
C PHE A 339 6.44 -5.88 -14.14
N THR A 340 6.35 -7.04 -14.79
CA THR A 340 7.28 -7.43 -15.86
C THR A 340 6.92 -6.82 -17.21
N GLY A 341 5.73 -6.24 -17.34
CA GLY A 341 5.21 -5.76 -18.62
C GLY A 341 4.85 -6.88 -19.60
N ALA A 342 4.68 -8.10 -19.10
CA ALA A 342 4.21 -9.24 -19.90
C ALA A 342 2.73 -9.10 -20.29
N VAL A 343 1.96 -8.39 -19.48
CA VAL A 343 0.59 -7.99 -19.75
C VAL A 343 0.42 -6.51 -19.38
N ASP A 344 -0.55 -5.85 -19.98
CA ASP A 344 -0.89 -4.43 -19.76
C ASP A 344 -2.20 -4.23 -18.98
N HIS A 345 -2.93 -5.30 -18.74
CA HIS A 345 -4.12 -5.32 -17.87
C HIS A 345 -4.31 -6.70 -17.24
N ILE A 346 -5.14 -6.76 -16.20
CA ILE A 346 -5.62 -7.99 -15.57
C ILE A 346 -7.12 -7.84 -15.35
N ASP A 347 -7.88 -8.81 -15.82
CA ASP A 347 -9.31 -8.88 -15.52
C ASP A 347 -9.53 -9.11 -14.03
N ARG A 348 -10.40 -8.29 -13.45
CA ARG A 348 -10.71 -8.35 -12.02
C ARG A 348 -12.16 -7.95 -11.75
N ASP A 349 -12.67 -8.45 -10.64
CA ASP A 349 -13.89 -7.93 -10.05
C ASP A 349 -13.68 -6.51 -9.54
N PRO A 350 -14.75 -5.71 -9.36
CA PRO A 350 -14.62 -4.35 -8.90
C PRO A 350 -13.84 -4.24 -7.59
N LEU A 351 -12.91 -3.30 -7.53
CA LEU A 351 -12.32 -2.84 -6.28
C LEU A 351 -13.36 -2.06 -5.49
N LEU A 352 -13.55 -2.43 -4.23
CA LEU A 352 -14.53 -1.81 -3.33
C LEU A 352 -13.82 -0.84 -2.38
N TYR A 353 -14.38 0.35 -2.20
CA TYR A 353 -13.83 1.36 -1.29
C TYR A 353 -14.82 1.67 -0.20
N PHE A 354 -14.34 1.54 1.03
CA PHE A 354 -15.13 1.74 2.24
C PHE A 354 -14.64 2.97 2.99
N ASP A 355 -15.57 3.67 3.65
CA ASP A 355 -15.28 4.56 4.77
C ASP A 355 -15.79 3.87 6.03
N ASP A 356 -14.87 3.43 6.90
CA ASP A 356 -15.15 2.50 8.00
C ASP A 356 -15.81 1.22 7.46
N VAL A 357 -17.03 0.92 7.84
CA VAL A 357 -17.80 -0.25 7.39
C VAL A 357 -18.71 0.04 6.18
N HIS A 358 -18.83 1.29 5.79
CA HIS A 358 -19.77 1.75 4.77
C HIS A 358 -19.18 1.71 3.37
N LEU A 359 -19.77 0.93 2.47
CA LEU A 359 -19.38 0.93 1.06
C LEU A 359 -19.70 2.28 0.41
N GLN A 360 -18.68 2.94 -0.11
CA GLN A 360 -18.79 4.25 -0.76
C GLN A 360 -18.86 4.14 -2.28
N CYS A 361 -17.93 3.39 -2.87
CA CYS A 361 -17.85 3.23 -4.31
C CYS A 361 -17.17 1.93 -4.72
N ALA A 362 -17.30 1.61 -5.99
CA ALA A 362 -16.64 0.47 -6.63
C ALA A 362 -15.96 0.91 -7.93
N ARG A 363 -14.75 0.40 -8.20
CA ARG A 363 -14.03 0.66 -9.43
C ARG A 363 -13.88 -0.62 -10.26
N TRP A 364 -14.35 -0.58 -11.51
CA TRP A 364 -14.25 -1.67 -12.48
C TRP A 364 -13.66 -1.19 -13.80
N GLY A 365 -12.39 -1.56 -14.01
CA GLY A 365 -11.64 -1.05 -15.15
C GLY A 365 -11.54 0.48 -15.12
N ARG A 366 -12.02 1.13 -16.17
CA ARG A 366 -12.08 2.60 -16.28
C ARG A 366 -13.23 3.24 -15.51
N TRP A 367 -14.23 2.46 -15.12
CA TRP A 367 -15.45 2.96 -14.51
C TRP A 367 -15.35 2.99 -12.98
N LYS A 368 -15.84 4.06 -12.38
CA LYS A 368 -16.00 4.18 -10.95
C LYS A 368 -17.42 4.60 -10.61
N LEU A 369 -18.11 3.74 -9.84
CA LEU A 369 -19.49 3.91 -9.44
C LEU A 369 -19.55 4.28 -7.96
N HIS A 370 -20.00 5.48 -7.65
CA HIS A 370 -20.31 5.90 -6.28
C HIS A 370 -21.75 5.52 -5.94
N VAL A 371 -21.93 4.87 -4.80
CA VAL A 371 -23.25 4.40 -4.32
C VAL A 371 -23.69 5.14 -3.06
N SER A 372 -22.72 5.60 -2.25
CA SER A 372 -22.96 6.40 -1.06
C SER A 372 -21.85 7.42 -0.85
N ARG A 373 -22.11 8.43 -0.04
CA ARG A 373 -21.12 9.40 0.43
C ARG A 373 -21.30 9.68 1.89
N TYR A 374 -20.20 9.79 2.57
CA TYR A 374 -20.18 10.31 3.92
C TYR A 374 -20.20 11.86 3.87
N ASN A 375 -21.00 12.51 4.67
CA ASN A 375 -20.96 13.97 4.81
C ASN A 375 -19.79 14.44 5.72
N ARG A 376 -18.85 13.54 6.02
CA ARG A 376 -17.61 13.81 6.71
C ARG A 376 -16.59 14.28 5.70
N ARG A 377 -16.23 15.54 5.72
CA ARG A 377 -14.92 15.94 5.22
C ARG A 377 -13.91 15.42 6.24
N GLY A 378 -12.97 14.58 5.82
CA GLY A 378 -12.03 13.92 6.70
C GLY A 378 -11.48 14.91 7.76
N TYR A 379 -11.52 14.50 9.03
CA TYR A 379 -11.02 15.26 10.19
C TYR A 379 -11.57 16.68 10.42
N SER A 380 -12.50 17.15 9.60
CA SER A 380 -13.26 18.36 9.93
C SER A 380 -14.20 18.07 11.11
N PRO A 381 -14.49 19.08 11.96
CA PRO A 381 -15.49 18.90 13.00
C PRO A 381 -16.77 18.34 12.40
N ALA A 382 -17.35 17.34 13.06
CA ALA A 382 -18.62 16.78 12.60
C ALA A 382 -19.67 17.89 12.49
N PRO A 383 -20.49 17.91 11.42
CA PRO A 383 -21.62 18.82 11.34
C PRO A 383 -22.47 18.72 12.63
N LYS A 384 -23.06 19.83 13.08
CA LYS A 384 -23.90 19.84 14.28
C LYS A 384 -25.04 18.81 14.24
N GLU A 385 -25.44 18.40 13.04
CA GLU A 385 -26.49 17.40 12.78
C GLU A 385 -25.97 15.94 12.82
N GLY A 386 -24.69 15.74 13.14
CA GLY A 386 -24.03 14.44 13.17
C GLY A 386 -23.60 13.94 11.79
N LEU A 387 -22.83 12.85 11.82
CA LEU A 387 -22.35 12.18 10.62
C LEU A 387 -23.46 11.30 10.08
N LYS A 388 -23.88 11.53 8.85
CA LYS A 388 -24.84 10.67 8.17
C LYS A 388 -24.16 10.06 6.94
N ASN A 389 -24.26 8.76 6.80
CA ASN A 389 -23.98 8.15 5.53
C ASN A 389 -25.07 8.57 4.55
N LEU A 390 -24.70 9.38 3.57
CA LEU A 390 -25.62 9.84 2.55
C LEU A 390 -25.62 8.82 1.42
N LEU A 391 -26.67 8.00 1.36
CA LEU A 391 -27.01 7.36 0.11
C LEU A 391 -27.19 8.45 -0.95
N LEU A 392 -26.57 8.24 -2.08
CA LEU A 392 -26.85 9.06 -3.23
C LEU A 392 -28.28 8.76 -3.69
N PRO A 393 -29.04 9.78 -4.12
CA PRO A 393 -30.40 9.58 -4.66
C PRO A 393 -30.42 8.58 -5.83
N ALA A 394 -29.34 8.56 -6.63
CA ALA A 394 -28.97 7.57 -7.62
C ALA A 394 -27.46 7.36 -7.58
N PRO A 395 -26.95 6.19 -7.96
CA PRO A 395 -25.52 5.98 -8.13
C PRO A 395 -24.94 6.94 -9.18
N GLU A 396 -23.74 7.47 -8.94
CA GLU A 396 -23.01 8.33 -9.88
C GLU A 396 -21.87 7.54 -10.52
N LEU A 397 -21.75 7.60 -11.83
CA LEU A 397 -20.75 6.88 -12.63
C LEU A 397 -19.75 7.84 -13.25
N TYR A 398 -18.46 7.54 -13.11
CA TYR A 398 -17.36 8.31 -13.70
C TYR A 398 -16.49 7.45 -14.58
N ASP A 399 -16.08 8.02 -15.73
CA ASP A 399 -15.14 7.41 -16.68
C ASP A 399 -13.74 7.96 -16.45
N LEU A 400 -12.92 7.25 -15.68
CA LEU A 400 -11.61 7.72 -15.24
C LEU A 400 -10.52 7.79 -16.33
N ASP A 401 -10.78 7.27 -17.51
CA ASP A 401 -9.87 7.44 -18.65
C ASP A 401 -9.98 8.83 -19.27
N THR A 402 -11.17 9.43 -19.20
CA THR A 402 -11.46 10.76 -19.77
C THR A 402 -11.71 11.82 -18.70
N ASP A 403 -12.07 11.42 -17.48
CA ASP A 403 -12.47 12.26 -16.36
C ASP A 403 -11.82 11.75 -15.05
N ALA A 404 -10.49 11.84 -14.98
CA ALA A 404 -9.73 11.32 -13.83
C ALA A 404 -10.00 12.08 -12.52
N ASP A 405 -10.59 13.27 -12.60
CA ASP A 405 -10.98 14.10 -11.45
C ASP A 405 -12.45 13.95 -11.04
N GLU A 406 -13.17 12.99 -11.66
CA GLU A 406 -14.54 12.61 -11.28
C GLU A 406 -15.50 13.83 -11.23
N SER A 407 -15.45 14.67 -12.28
CA SER A 407 -16.23 15.90 -12.39
C SER A 407 -17.58 15.72 -13.09
N TYR A 408 -17.70 14.73 -13.97
CA TYR A 408 -18.87 14.54 -14.84
C TYR A 408 -19.52 13.19 -14.60
N ASP A 409 -20.67 13.20 -13.94
CA ASP A 409 -21.51 12.00 -13.79
C ASP A 409 -22.11 11.61 -15.14
N VAL A 410 -21.81 10.38 -15.58
CA VAL A 410 -22.28 9.80 -16.83
C VAL A 410 -23.24 8.60 -16.61
N ALA A 411 -23.79 8.44 -15.41
CA ALA A 411 -24.64 7.30 -15.07
C ALA A 411 -25.88 7.19 -15.98
N GLU A 412 -26.51 8.31 -16.33
CA GLU A 412 -27.66 8.32 -17.25
C GLU A 412 -27.29 7.96 -18.70
N LEU A 413 -26.02 8.17 -19.10
CA LEU A 413 -25.53 7.82 -20.43
C LEU A 413 -25.12 6.34 -20.53
N HIS A 414 -24.84 5.68 -19.40
CA HIS A 414 -24.34 4.31 -19.32
C HIS A 414 -25.08 3.46 -18.27
N PRO A 415 -26.43 3.37 -18.32
CA PRO A 415 -27.22 2.63 -17.33
C PRO A 415 -26.88 1.14 -17.28
N GLU A 416 -26.42 0.55 -18.41
CA GLU A 416 -25.96 -0.83 -18.49
C GLU A 416 -24.70 -1.07 -17.65
N ILE A 417 -23.77 -0.11 -17.61
CA ILE A 417 -22.56 -0.19 -16.81
C ILE A 417 -22.90 -0.06 -15.31
N VAL A 418 -23.77 0.88 -14.96
CA VAL A 418 -24.31 1.03 -13.59
C VAL A 418 -24.90 -0.29 -13.12
N HIS A 419 -25.77 -0.90 -13.94
CA HIS A 419 -26.40 -2.19 -13.60
C HIS A 419 -25.38 -3.32 -13.44
N GLN A 420 -24.39 -3.41 -14.30
CA GLN A 420 -23.33 -4.43 -14.22
C GLN A 420 -22.51 -4.28 -12.95
N ILE A 421 -22.05 -3.05 -12.62
CA ILE A 421 -21.24 -2.81 -11.42
C ILE A 421 -22.08 -3.07 -10.15
N MET A 422 -23.33 -2.62 -10.11
CA MET A 422 -24.24 -2.90 -8.98
C MET A 422 -24.42 -4.41 -8.79
N GLY A 423 -24.63 -5.18 -9.86
CA GLY A 423 -24.73 -6.63 -9.78
C GLY A 423 -23.46 -7.28 -9.21
N LYS A 424 -22.28 -6.80 -9.61
CA LYS A 424 -21.00 -7.27 -9.07
C LYS A 424 -20.81 -6.90 -7.60
N ILE A 425 -21.21 -5.68 -7.18
CA ILE A 425 -21.23 -5.27 -5.77
C ILE A 425 -22.10 -6.23 -4.95
N GLU A 426 -23.31 -6.51 -5.39
CA GLU A 426 -24.24 -7.42 -4.68
C GLU A 426 -23.66 -8.84 -4.50
N VAL A 427 -22.93 -9.33 -5.50
CA VAL A 427 -22.24 -10.62 -5.39
C VAL A 427 -21.10 -10.55 -4.39
N ALA A 428 -20.24 -9.52 -4.49
CA ALA A 428 -19.08 -9.34 -3.63
C ALA A 428 -19.49 -9.16 -2.16
N MET A 429 -20.49 -8.31 -1.88
CA MET A 429 -20.92 -8.01 -0.51
C MET A 429 -21.42 -9.25 0.26
N LYS A 430 -21.99 -10.26 -0.41
CA LYS A 430 -22.38 -11.52 0.21
C LYS A 430 -21.21 -12.30 0.81
N THR A 431 -19.99 -12.00 0.44
CA THR A 431 -18.77 -12.64 0.95
C THR A 431 -18.17 -11.91 2.15
N PHE A 432 -18.68 -10.74 2.49
CA PHE A 432 -18.19 -9.93 3.60
C PHE A 432 -18.74 -10.41 4.95
N PRO A 433 -18.12 -10.05 6.08
CA PRO A 433 -18.67 -10.30 7.41
C PRO A 433 -20.10 -9.79 7.56
N ALA A 434 -20.86 -10.44 8.46
CA ALA A 434 -22.30 -10.19 8.59
C ALA A 434 -22.65 -8.74 8.97
N ASP A 435 -21.83 -8.09 9.76
CA ASP A 435 -21.97 -6.69 10.16
C ASP A 435 -21.82 -5.74 8.96
N ILE A 436 -20.84 -5.98 8.09
CA ILE A 436 -20.60 -5.21 6.86
C ILE A 436 -21.73 -5.45 5.85
N LEU A 437 -22.18 -6.70 5.70
CA LEU A 437 -23.33 -7.03 4.85
C LEU A 437 -24.61 -6.37 5.38
N ASN A 438 -24.84 -6.38 6.68
CA ASN A 438 -26.00 -5.73 7.30
C ASN A 438 -25.98 -4.21 7.10
N ASP A 439 -24.82 -3.57 7.23
CA ASP A 439 -24.66 -2.14 6.92
C ASP A 439 -25.07 -1.84 5.48
N TRP A 440 -24.60 -2.63 4.52
CA TRP A 440 -24.95 -2.49 3.11
C TRP A 440 -26.47 -2.66 2.88
N GLU A 441 -27.09 -3.69 3.52
CA GLU A 441 -28.54 -3.93 3.41
C GLU A 441 -29.37 -2.78 4.01
N VAL A 442 -28.89 -2.17 5.10
CA VAL A 442 -29.51 -0.97 5.70
C VAL A 442 -29.35 0.22 4.77
N THR A 443 -28.12 0.43 4.28
CA THR A 443 -27.76 1.53 3.37
C THR A 443 -28.67 1.54 2.13
N LYS A 444 -28.94 0.39 1.52
CA LYS A 444 -29.84 0.26 0.36
C LYS A 444 -31.29 0.65 0.62
N ARG A 445 -31.75 0.58 1.87
CA ARG A 445 -33.15 0.86 2.24
C ARG A 445 -33.40 2.32 2.64
N VAL A 446 -32.33 3.06 2.95
CA VAL A 446 -32.43 4.47 3.32
C VAL A 446 -32.74 5.29 2.07
N LYS A 447 -34.00 5.64 1.86
CA LYS A 447 -34.40 6.60 0.82
C LYS A 447 -34.02 7.98 1.29
N VAL A 448 -33.07 8.61 0.61
CA VAL A 448 -32.81 10.05 0.79
C VAL A 448 -33.96 10.78 0.15
N SER A 449 -34.74 11.53 0.95
CA SER A 449 -35.68 12.50 0.36
C SER A 449 -34.84 13.51 -0.45
N PRO A 450 -35.19 13.77 -1.71
CA PRO A 450 -34.50 14.80 -2.48
C PRO A 450 -34.59 16.11 -1.70
N THR A 451 -33.43 16.71 -1.44
CA THR A 451 -33.39 18.08 -0.88
C THR A 451 -34.17 18.96 -1.87
N PRO A 452 -35.15 19.77 -1.42
CA PRO A 452 -35.87 20.63 -2.34
C PRO A 452 -34.89 21.48 -3.13
N ALA A 453 -35.05 21.50 -4.45
CA ALA A 453 -34.26 22.37 -5.31
C ALA A 453 -34.42 23.82 -4.82
N GLY A 454 -33.39 24.39 -4.22
CA GLY A 454 -33.41 25.73 -3.62
C GLY A 454 -32.68 25.89 -2.29
N ALA A 455 -32.32 24.80 -1.62
CA ALA A 455 -31.55 24.87 -0.37
C ALA A 455 -30.03 24.71 -0.65
N LEU A 456 -29.45 25.64 -1.41
CA LEU A 456 -28.01 25.85 -1.36
C LEU A 456 -27.71 26.56 -0.02
N PRO A 457 -26.79 26.04 0.82
CA PRO A 457 -26.38 26.80 1.99
C PRO A 457 -25.70 28.09 1.49
N HIS A 458 -26.29 29.22 1.83
CA HIS A 458 -25.70 30.52 1.61
C HIS A 458 -24.40 30.60 2.39
N SER A 459 -23.37 31.03 1.67
CA SER A 459 -22.13 31.70 2.09
C SER A 459 -21.51 31.29 3.41
N ILE A 460 -20.31 30.79 3.27
CA ILE A 460 -19.26 30.87 4.28
C ILE A 460 -18.80 32.31 4.31
N ASP A 461 -19.17 33.06 5.35
CA ASP A 461 -18.41 34.19 5.88
C ASP A 461 -17.49 33.66 6.98
#